data_bade18ace5d2617b7cda356a98e76a1a
#
_entry.id   bade18ace5d2617b7cda356a98e76a1a
#
_cell.length_a   1.000
_cell.length_b   1.000
_cell.length_c   1.000
_cell.angle_alpha   90.00
_cell.angle_beta   90.00
_cell.angle_gamma   90.00
#
_symmetry.space_group_name_H-M   'P 1'
#
loop_
_entity.id
_entity.type
_entity.pdbx_description
1 polymer ?
#
loop_
_entity_poly.entity_id
_entity_poly.type
_entity_poly.pdbx_seq_one_letter_code
_entity_poly.pdbx_strand_id
1 'polypeptide(L)'
;MCSGVRGLTQNERDKFWETYNKNNQDLNSALNLKDKNGILLIDKKKDPQKAKVMKLKIDEFKKKGFNNIVLSGHSAGAKSSFVLKSNYPKLINGVISLHLGFAGKFAKAKNPDQGWINWRNYKKSLINWSQIGEVILFTHDKDWADTKKTLSFLTEFENVKFFDLSDTHCKKKKLLADYHGIALTKCFADEDPRSKEIIKYLNKIY
;
A
#
# COMPACT_ATOMS: atom_id res chain seq x y z
N MET A 1 2.92 -6.15 -10.62
CA MET A 1 1.48 -6.49 -10.68
C MET A 1 0.82 -5.97 -9.42
N CYS A 2 -0.15 -5.07 -9.54
CA CYS A 2 -0.89 -4.58 -8.38
C CYS A 2 -1.95 -5.62 -8.01
N SER A 3 -1.68 -6.42 -6.99
CA SER A 3 -2.61 -7.45 -6.47
C SER A 3 -3.77 -6.89 -5.62
N GLY A 4 -4.12 -5.61 -5.82
CA GLY A 4 -5.03 -4.89 -4.93
C GLY A 4 -6.53 -5.14 -5.12
N VAL A 5 -6.95 -6.07 -5.98
CA VAL A 5 -8.38 -6.33 -6.19
C VAL A 5 -8.62 -7.82 -6.41
N ARG A 6 -8.44 -8.61 -5.35
CA ARG A 6 -8.98 -9.99 -5.35
C ARG A 6 -10.50 -9.90 -5.32
N GLY A 7 -11.16 -10.58 -6.26
CA GLY A 7 -12.61 -10.61 -6.40
C GLY A 7 -13.14 -9.99 -7.70
N LEU A 8 -12.29 -9.31 -8.49
CA LEU A 8 -12.68 -8.91 -9.83
C LEU A 8 -12.48 -10.06 -10.83
N THR A 9 -13.45 -10.25 -11.72
CA THR A 9 -13.31 -11.08 -12.92
C THR A 9 -12.20 -10.52 -13.81
N GLN A 10 -11.66 -11.32 -14.73
CA GLN A 10 -10.64 -10.83 -15.68
C GLN A 10 -11.15 -9.61 -16.46
N ASN A 11 -12.39 -9.67 -16.92
CA ASN A 11 -13.04 -8.60 -17.69
C ASN A 11 -13.14 -7.28 -16.91
N GLU A 12 -13.42 -7.34 -15.59
CA GLU A 12 -13.43 -6.15 -14.73
C GLU A 12 -12.03 -5.59 -14.49
N ARG A 13 -11.00 -6.46 -14.41
CA ARG A 13 -9.60 -6.02 -14.35
C ARG A 13 -9.17 -5.33 -15.63
N ASP A 14 -9.50 -5.89 -16.79
CA ASP A 14 -9.15 -5.34 -18.09
C ASP A 14 -9.82 -3.98 -18.31
N LYS A 15 -11.10 -3.86 -17.98
CA LYS A 15 -11.84 -2.59 -18.02
C LYS A 15 -11.29 -1.53 -17.05
N PHE A 16 -10.81 -1.97 -15.87
CA PHE A 16 -10.09 -1.11 -14.94
C PHE A 16 -8.80 -0.58 -15.57
N TRP A 17 -8.00 -1.46 -16.19
CA TRP A 17 -6.76 -1.07 -16.83
C TRP A 17 -6.97 -0.23 -18.09
N GLU A 18 -7.99 -0.49 -18.89
CA GLU A 18 -8.37 0.36 -20.02
C GLU A 18 -8.74 1.77 -19.55
N THR A 19 -9.59 1.89 -18.54
CA THR A 19 -9.98 3.19 -17.96
C THR A 19 -8.76 3.91 -17.37
N TYR A 20 -7.88 3.18 -16.70
CA TYR A 20 -6.63 3.69 -16.16
C TYR A 20 -5.69 4.19 -17.26
N ASN A 21 -5.50 3.41 -18.32
CA ASN A 21 -4.62 3.73 -19.43
C ASN A 21 -5.17 4.90 -20.27
N LYS A 22 -6.48 4.95 -20.54
CA LYS A 22 -7.12 6.05 -21.25
C LYS A 22 -6.96 7.38 -20.51
N ASN A 23 -7.12 7.37 -19.19
CA ASN A 23 -6.90 8.57 -18.37
C ASN A 23 -5.41 8.92 -18.21
N ASN A 24 -4.48 8.00 -18.54
CA ASN A 24 -3.04 8.24 -18.50
C ASN A 24 -2.44 8.69 -19.84
N GLN A 25 -3.18 8.65 -20.95
CA GLN A 25 -2.66 9.15 -22.24
C GLN A 25 -2.34 10.64 -22.17
N ASP A 26 -3.15 11.43 -21.46
CA ASP A 26 -2.87 12.85 -21.19
C ASP A 26 -1.68 13.08 -20.24
N LEU A 27 -1.27 12.05 -19.52
CA LEU A 27 -0.13 12.11 -18.60
C LEU A 27 1.20 11.84 -19.28
N ASN A 28 1.21 11.20 -20.45
CA ASN A 28 2.46 10.90 -21.18
C ASN A 28 3.15 12.16 -21.69
N SER A 29 2.40 13.24 -21.94
CA SER A 29 2.96 14.55 -22.29
C SER A 29 3.68 15.24 -21.11
N ALA A 30 3.42 14.81 -19.88
CA ALA A 30 4.00 15.35 -18.64
C ALA A 30 5.15 14.48 -18.07
N LEU A 31 5.60 13.46 -18.82
CA LEU A 31 6.51 12.41 -18.33
C LEU A 31 7.86 12.91 -17.80
N ASN A 32 8.30 14.11 -18.21
CA ASN A 32 9.59 14.66 -17.79
C ASN A 32 9.49 15.99 -17.03
N LEU A 33 8.28 16.45 -16.75
CA LEU A 33 8.10 17.70 -16.03
C LEU A 33 8.24 17.45 -14.51
N LYS A 34 9.14 18.22 -13.89
CA LYS A 34 9.34 18.24 -12.44
C LYS A 34 8.81 19.54 -11.86
N ASP A 35 8.30 19.48 -10.63
CA ASP A 35 8.00 20.69 -9.86
C ASP A 35 9.27 21.30 -9.26
N LYS A 36 9.10 22.44 -8.53
CA LYS A 36 10.18 23.14 -7.83
C LYS A 36 10.97 22.28 -6.81
N ASN A 37 10.42 21.13 -6.40
CA ASN A 37 11.05 20.19 -5.47
C ASN A 37 11.65 18.98 -6.20
N GLY A 38 11.69 18.98 -7.55
CA GLY A 38 12.21 17.88 -8.34
C GLY A 38 11.27 16.66 -8.46
N ILE A 39 10.02 16.79 -8.02
CA ILE A 39 9.03 15.70 -8.08
C ILE A 39 8.38 15.67 -9.46
N LEU A 40 8.34 14.51 -10.09
CA LEU A 40 7.67 14.33 -11.38
C LEU A 40 6.19 14.68 -11.25
N LEU A 41 5.71 15.58 -12.11
CA LEU A 41 4.29 16.00 -12.09
C LEU A 41 3.32 14.85 -12.35
N ILE A 42 3.74 13.87 -13.15
CA ILE A 42 2.96 12.65 -13.38
C ILE A 42 2.70 11.87 -12.08
N ASP A 43 3.68 11.82 -11.17
CA ASP A 43 3.52 11.14 -9.90
C ASP A 43 2.52 11.85 -8.98
N LYS A 44 2.46 13.18 -9.04
CA LYS A 44 1.46 13.98 -8.31
C LYS A 44 0.03 13.73 -8.79
N LYS A 45 -0.16 13.53 -10.10
CA LYS A 45 -1.49 13.26 -10.69
C LYS A 45 -1.92 11.81 -10.53
N LYS A 46 -0.98 10.86 -10.57
CA LYS A 46 -1.25 9.41 -10.61
C LYS A 46 -1.93 8.88 -9.35
N ASP A 47 -1.46 9.25 -8.16
CA ASP A 47 -2.04 8.74 -6.91
C ASP A 47 -3.46 9.27 -6.65
N PRO A 48 -3.79 10.57 -6.83
CA PRO A 48 -5.16 11.07 -6.74
C PRO A 48 -6.11 10.40 -7.73
N GLN A 49 -5.68 10.12 -8.97
CA GLN A 49 -6.51 9.43 -9.96
C GLN A 49 -6.80 7.99 -9.55
N LYS A 50 -5.79 7.25 -9.06
CA LYS A 50 -6.00 5.90 -8.52
C LYS A 50 -6.99 5.92 -7.36
N ALA A 51 -6.86 6.88 -6.45
CA ALA A 51 -7.76 7.02 -5.32
C ALA A 51 -9.21 7.27 -5.80
N LYS A 52 -9.40 8.12 -6.81
CA LYS A 52 -10.73 8.37 -7.39
C LYS A 52 -11.37 7.11 -7.97
N VAL A 53 -10.62 6.33 -8.76
CA VAL A 53 -11.13 5.07 -9.34
C VAL A 53 -11.45 4.03 -8.26
N MET A 54 -10.58 3.87 -7.27
CA MET A 54 -10.83 2.96 -6.16
C MET A 54 -12.05 3.40 -5.34
N LYS A 55 -12.25 4.71 -5.13
CA LYS A 55 -13.45 5.24 -4.46
C LYS A 55 -14.72 4.86 -5.19
N LEU A 56 -14.77 5.00 -6.52
CA LEU A 56 -15.95 4.58 -7.31
C LEU A 56 -16.29 3.10 -7.08
N LYS A 57 -15.26 2.23 -6.97
CA LYS A 57 -15.47 0.81 -6.69
C LYS A 57 -15.98 0.56 -5.27
N ILE A 58 -15.50 1.31 -4.29
CA ILE A 58 -16.00 1.26 -2.92
C ILE A 58 -17.46 1.69 -2.86
N ASP A 59 -17.82 2.78 -3.55
CA ASP A 59 -19.20 3.28 -3.62
C ASP A 59 -20.14 2.21 -4.24
N GLU A 60 -19.65 1.46 -5.24
CA GLU A 60 -20.38 0.33 -5.83
C GLU A 60 -20.65 -0.78 -4.79
N PHE A 61 -19.63 -1.17 -4.01
CA PHE A 61 -19.82 -2.16 -2.94
C PHE A 61 -20.78 -1.66 -1.85
N LYS A 62 -20.68 -0.39 -1.47
CA LYS A 62 -21.63 0.22 -0.52
C LYS A 62 -23.08 0.15 -1.04
N LYS A 63 -23.30 0.44 -2.33
CA LYS A 63 -24.63 0.32 -2.98
C LYS A 63 -25.14 -1.12 -3.00
N LYS A 64 -24.25 -2.11 -3.02
CA LYS A 64 -24.60 -3.53 -2.91
C LYS A 64 -24.85 -4.00 -1.46
N GLY A 65 -24.82 -3.09 -0.48
CA GLY A 65 -25.10 -3.38 0.93
C GLY A 65 -23.88 -3.76 1.77
N PHE A 66 -22.66 -3.72 1.23
CA PHE A 66 -21.46 -3.96 2.03
C PHE A 66 -21.15 -2.75 2.91
N ASN A 67 -21.37 -2.87 4.21
CA ASN A 67 -21.19 -1.78 5.17
C ASN A 67 -19.77 -1.69 5.70
N ASN A 68 -19.06 -2.81 5.81
CA ASN A 68 -17.68 -2.86 6.28
C ASN A 68 -16.73 -3.06 5.10
N ILE A 69 -15.87 -2.07 4.88
CA ILE A 69 -14.87 -2.07 3.80
C ILE A 69 -13.49 -2.04 4.41
N VAL A 70 -12.72 -3.10 4.20
CA VAL A 70 -11.31 -3.17 4.58
C VAL A 70 -10.48 -3.26 3.29
N LEU A 71 -9.48 -2.40 3.19
CA LEU A 71 -8.54 -2.43 2.08
C LEU A 71 -7.30 -3.25 2.47
N SER A 72 -6.90 -4.15 1.61
CA SER A 72 -5.63 -4.86 1.74
C SER A 72 -4.73 -4.54 0.55
N GLY A 73 -3.45 -4.34 0.81
CA GLY A 73 -2.51 -4.04 -0.24
C GLY A 73 -1.08 -4.45 0.07
N HIS A 74 -0.31 -4.65 -1.00
CA HIS A 74 1.11 -4.92 -0.96
C HIS A 74 1.87 -3.81 -1.69
N SER A 75 3.03 -3.37 -1.16
CA SER A 75 3.91 -2.40 -1.80
C SER A 75 3.19 -1.08 -2.13
N ALA A 76 3.21 -0.66 -3.37
CA ALA A 76 2.47 0.51 -3.85
C ALA A 76 0.94 0.40 -3.66
N GLY A 77 0.40 -0.83 -3.65
CA GLY A 77 -1.01 -1.09 -3.32
C GLY A 77 -1.32 -0.78 -1.86
N ALA A 78 -0.43 -1.15 -0.93
CA ALA A 78 -0.54 -0.79 0.48
C ALA A 78 -0.55 0.74 0.66
N LYS A 79 0.40 1.45 0.04
CA LYS A 79 0.42 2.92 0.05
C LYS A 79 -0.90 3.51 -0.47
N SER A 80 -1.42 3.00 -1.59
CA SER A 80 -2.68 3.49 -2.16
C SER A 80 -3.86 3.25 -1.21
N SER A 81 -3.88 2.14 -0.47
CA SER A 81 -4.90 1.85 0.54
C SER A 81 -4.86 2.86 1.69
N PHE A 82 -3.66 3.23 2.17
CA PHE A 82 -3.50 4.27 3.19
C PHE A 82 -3.94 5.64 2.70
N VAL A 83 -3.53 6.04 1.48
CA VAL A 83 -3.96 7.31 0.87
C VAL A 83 -5.48 7.36 0.77
N LEU A 84 -6.10 6.26 0.35
CA LEU A 84 -7.55 6.19 0.22
C LEU A 84 -8.25 6.29 1.58
N LYS A 85 -7.77 5.55 2.58
CA LYS A 85 -8.30 5.62 3.95
C LYS A 85 -8.16 7.02 4.54
N SER A 86 -7.03 7.69 4.30
CA SER A 86 -6.79 9.06 4.73
C SER A 86 -7.78 10.05 4.08
N ASN A 87 -8.06 9.89 2.79
CA ASN A 87 -8.98 10.77 2.06
C ASN A 87 -10.46 10.47 2.34
N TYR A 88 -10.79 9.23 2.66
CA TYR A 88 -12.15 8.76 2.88
C TYR A 88 -12.31 7.95 4.17
N PRO A 89 -11.98 8.51 5.34
CA PRO A 89 -11.91 7.77 6.59
C PRO A 89 -13.24 7.13 7.01
N LYS A 90 -14.38 7.74 6.63
CA LYS A 90 -15.72 7.22 6.92
C LYS A 90 -16.19 6.11 5.97
N LEU A 91 -15.58 5.98 4.79
CA LEU A 91 -15.98 4.97 3.80
C LEU A 91 -15.23 3.65 4.00
N ILE A 92 -14.05 3.71 4.60
CA ILE A 92 -13.13 2.57 4.74
C ILE A 92 -12.95 2.29 6.23
N ASN A 93 -13.28 1.09 6.67
CA ASN A 93 -13.24 0.70 8.07
C ASN A 93 -11.82 0.36 8.53
N GLY A 94 -10.98 -0.20 7.63
CA GLY A 94 -9.63 -0.57 7.99
C GLY A 94 -8.68 -0.72 6.82
N VAL A 95 -7.37 -0.81 7.12
CA VAL A 95 -6.32 -1.12 6.14
C VAL A 95 -5.40 -2.21 6.67
N ILE A 96 -5.11 -3.18 5.81
CA ILE A 96 -4.12 -4.22 6.03
C ILE A 96 -2.98 -4.02 5.03
N SER A 97 -1.81 -3.66 5.53
CA SER A 97 -0.62 -3.47 4.71
C SER A 97 0.29 -4.70 4.78
N LEU A 98 0.43 -5.37 3.66
CA LEU A 98 1.36 -6.49 3.47
C LEU A 98 2.63 -5.93 2.80
N HIS A 99 3.54 -5.38 3.59
CA HIS A 99 4.71 -4.62 3.16
C HIS A 99 4.38 -3.31 2.43
N LEU A 100 4.57 -2.21 3.12
CA LEU A 100 4.38 -0.86 2.58
C LEU A 100 5.58 -0.45 1.73
N GLY A 101 5.34 0.16 0.57
CA GLY A 101 6.38 0.70 -0.29
C GLY A 101 6.07 2.12 -0.74
N PHE A 102 6.86 3.10 -0.27
CA PHE A 102 6.73 4.50 -0.68
C PHE A 102 7.53 4.83 -1.93
N ALA A 103 8.73 4.26 -2.04
CA ALA A 103 9.74 4.74 -2.97
C ALA A 103 10.43 3.63 -3.78
N GLY A 104 9.76 2.51 -4.03
CA GLY A 104 10.33 1.42 -4.81
C GLY A 104 11.65 0.92 -4.20
N LYS A 105 12.75 1.02 -4.95
CA LYS A 105 14.08 0.52 -4.52
C LYS A 105 14.84 1.45 -3.55
N PHE A 106 14.16 2.33 -2.85
CA PHE A 106 14.80 3.32 -1.96
C PHE A 106 15.70 2.66 -0.92
N ALA A 107 15.27 1.59 -0.28
CA ALA A 107 16.07 0.90 0.74
C ALA A 107 17.35 0.23 0.19
N LYS A 108 17.42 0.00 -1.12
CA LYS A 108 18.63 -0.53 -1.79
C LYS A 108 19.60 0.57 -2.26
N ALA A 109 19.17 1.82 -2.27
CA ALA A 109 20.02 2.93 -2.66
C ALA A 109 21.04 3.19 -1.54
N LYS A 110 22.34 3.00 -1.82
CA LYS A 110 23.41 3.29 -0.86
C LYS A 110 23.41 4.77 -0.46
N ASN A 111 23.21 5.65 -1.45
CA ASN A 111 23.08 7.09 -1.27
C ASN A 111 21.90 7.56 -2.13
N PRO A 112 20.66 7.58 -1.59
CA PRO A 112 19.54 8.11 -2.33
C PRO A 112 19.76 9.59 -2.62
N ASP A 113 19.60 9.99 -3.88
CA ASP A 113 19.68 11.39 -4.26
C ASP A 113 18.52 12.20 -3.66
N GLN A 114 18.66 13.53 -3.68
CA GLN A 114 17.66 14.43 -3.11
C GLN A 114 16.29 14.30 -3.79
N GLY A 115 16.25 13.97 -5.08
CA GLY A 115 15.00 13.71 -5.82
C GLY A 115 14.22 12.54 -5.25
N TRP A 116 14.91 11.45 -4.91
CA TRP A 116 14.32 10.29 -4.25
C TRP A 116 13.79 10.61 -2.86
N ILE A 117 14.55 11.36 -2.07
CA ILE A 117 14.15 11.79 -0.73
C ILE A 117 12.89 12.65 -0.83
N ASN A 118 12.87 13.65 -1.72
CA ASN A 118 11.74 14.53 -1.92
C ASN A 118 10.49 13.76 -2.38
N TRP A 119 10.66 12.83 -3.31
CA TRP A 119 9.57 11.98 -3.81
C TRP A 119 8.99 11.09 -2.70
N ARG A 120 9.84 10.47 -1.88
CA ARG A 120 9.41 9.66 -0.74
C ARG A 120 8.63 10.51 0.29
N ASN A 121 9.14 11.68 0.63
CA ASN A 121 8.48 12.60 1.57
C ASN A 121 7.12 13.06 1.03
N TYR A 122 7.04 13.37 -0.26
CA TYR A 122 5.77 13.65 -0.91
C TYR A 122 4.78 12.48 -0.78
N LYS A 123 5.21 11.23 -1.04
CA LYS A 123 4.31 10.07 -0.89
C LYS A 123 3.84 9.86 0.55
N LYS A 124 4.69 10.11 1.53
CA LYS A 124 4.32 10.09 2.95
C LYS A 124 3.30 11.17 3.30
N SER A 125 3.46 12.38 2.77
CA SER A 125 2.56 13.52 3.03
C SER A 125 1.16 13.37 2.45
N LEU A 126 0.93 12.39 1.56
CA LEU A 126 -0.41 12.06 1.06
C LEU A 126 -1.29 11.37 2.09
N ILE A 127 -0.74 10.98 3.25
CA ILE A 127 -1.43 10.20 4.27
C ILE A 127 -1.46 11.00 5.57
N ASN A 128 -2.66 11.24 6.09
CA ASN A 128 -2.83 11.81 7.41
C ASN A 128 -2.84 10.68 8.45
N TRP A 129 -1.66 10.35 8.96
CA TRP A 129 -1.43 9.19 9.83
C TRP A 129 -2.20 9.25 11.14
N SER A 130 -2.39 10.44 11.72
CA SER A 130 -3.15 10.61 12.97
C SER A 130 -4.66 10.40 12.81
N GLN A 131 -5.18 10.49 11.57
CA GLN A 131 -6.62 10.44 11.30
C GLN A 131 -7.07 9.19 10.53
N ILE A 132 -6.15 8.31 10.12
CA ILE A 132 -6.54 7.11 9.34
C ILE A 132 -7.29 6.06 10.16
N GLY A 133 -7.40 6.22 11.48
CA GLY A 133 -7.96 5.22 12.39
C GLY A 133 -7.04 4.00 12.52
N GLU A 134 -7.53 2.93 13.15
CA GLU A 134 -6.74 1.72 13.38
C GLU A 134 -6.41 1.01 12.06
N VAL A 135 -5.14 0.67 11.87
CA VAL A 135 -4.62 -0.05 10.71
C VAL A 135 -3.54 -1.04 11.15
N ILE A 136 -3.33 -2.10 10.38
CA ILE A 136 -2.25 -3.05 10.63
C ILE A 136 -1.25 -3.05 9.48
N LEU A 137 0.03 -3.16 9.82
CA LEU A 137 1.14 -3.11 8.89
C LEU A 137 2.17 -4.19 9.21
N PHE A 138 2.50 -5.00 8.22
CA PHE A 138 3.58 -5.99 8.27
C PHE A 138 4.79 -5.47 7.52
N THR A 139 5.98 -5.68 8.07
CA THR A 139 7.26 -5.26 7.50
C THR A 139 8.37 -6.24 7.81
N HIS A 140 9.53 -6.05 7.17
CA HIS A 140 10.73 -6.85 7.41
C HIS A 140 11.97 -5.95 7.31
N ASP A 141 13.01 -6.20 8.14
CA ASP A 141 14.24 -5.40 8.17
C ASP A 141 15.09 -5.49 6.88
N LYS A 142 14.93 -6.58 6.11
CA LYS A 142 15.57 -6.79 4.80
C LYS A 142 14.67 -6.47 3.61
N ASP A 143 13.52 -5.81 3.83
CA ASP A 143 12.67 -5.35 2.75
C ASP A 143 13.44 -4.37 1.86
N TRP A 144 13.46 -4.61 0.56
CA TRP A 144 14.20 -3.77 -0.38
C TRP A 144 13.48 -2.47 -0.75
N ALA A 145 12.18 -2.38 -0.51
CA ALA A 145 11.40 -1.18 -0.79
C ALA A 145 11.41 -0.23 0.41
N ASP A 146 10.94 -0.71 1.53
CA ASP A 146 10.90 0.02 2.79
C ASP A 146 11.14 -0.93 3.96
N THR A 147 12.28 -0.80 4.62
CA THR A 147 12.65 -1.59 5.79
C THR A 147 11.87 -1.14 7.03
N LYS A 148 11.84 -1.97 8.07
CA LYS A 148 11.38 -1.59 9.41
C LYS A 148 11.98 -0.25 9.85
N LYS A 149 13.29 -0.05 9.65
CA LYS A 149 14.00 1.20 10.01
C LYS A 149 13.43 2.41 9.24
N THR A 150 13.18 2.29 7.94
CA THR A 150 12.66 3.40 7.13
C THR A 150 11.20 3.73 7.41
N LEU A 151 10.48 2.79 8.04
CA LEU A 151 9.09 2.94 8.47
C LEU A 151 8.93 3.22 9.98
N SER A 152 10.04 3.34 10.73
CA SER A 152 9.99 3.51 12.20
C SER A 152 9.18 4.72 12.66
N PHE A 153 9.07 5.77 11.84
CA PHE A 153 8.21 6.92 12.14
C PHE A 153 6.73 6.55 12.37
N LEU A 154 6.30 5.38 11.89
CA LEU A 154 4.93 4.90 12.08
C LEU A 154 4.67 4.38 13.51
N THR A 155 5.71 4.07 14.26
CA THR A 155 5.57 3.67 15.67
C THR A 155 5.17 4.82 16.60
N GLU A 156 5.24 6.07 16.10
CA GLU A 156 4.77 7.27 16.82
C GLU A 156 3.22 7.39 16.79
N PHE A 157 2.54 6.58 15.97
CA PHE A 157 1.09 6.62 15.81
C PHE A 157 0.45 5.38 16.46
N GLU A 158 -0.24 5.56 17.59
CA GLU A 158 -0.89 4.49 18.35
C GLU A 158 -1.93 3.69 17.53
N ASN A 159 -2.53 4.34 16.53
CA ASN A 159 -3.48 3.73 15.62
C ASN A 159 -2.85 2.83 14.55
N VAL A 160 -1.51 2.77 14.47
CA VAL A 160 -0.78 1.90 13.54
C VAL A 160 -0.22 0.70 14.28
N LYS A 161 -0.83 -0.47 14.13
CA LYS A 161 -0.25 -1.72 14.63
C LYS A 161 0.83 -2.23 13.70
N PHE A 162 2.05 -2.18 14.18
CA PHE A 162 3.24 -2.47 13.41
C PHE A 162 3.80 -3.86 13.74
N PHE A 163 3.77 -4.79 12.77
CA PHE A 163 4.27 -6.16 12.93
C PHE A 163 5.57 -6.38 12.18
N ASP A 164 6.60 -6.72 12.92
CA ASP A 164 7.92 -7.05 12.39
C ASP A 164 7.99 -8.54 12.02
N LEU A 165 8.29 -8.83 10.76
CA LEU A 165 8.43 -10.19 10.23
C LEU A 165 9.90 -10.61 10.09
N SER A 166 10.85 -9.87 10.69
CA SER A 166 12.29 -10.10 10.50
C SER A 166 12.78 -11.44 11.06
N ASP A 167 12.03 -12.04 11.98
CA ASP A 167 12.27 -13.36 12.56
C ASP A 167 11.40 -14.48 11.94
N THR A 168 10.62 -14.17 10.89
CA THR A 168 9.83 -15.21 10.20
C THR A 168 10.74 -16.24 9.53
N HIS A 169 10.61 -17.49 9.93
CA HIS A 169 11.36 -18.61 9.38
C HIS A 169 10.43 -19.55 8.60
N CYS A 170 10.61 -19.60 7.30
CA CYS A 170 9.90 -20.56 6.46
C CYS A 170 10.74 -21.83 6.29
N LYS A 171 10.15 -23.01 6.50
CA LYS A 171 10.81 -24.30 6.32
C LYS A 171 11.40 -24.49 4.92
N LYS A 172 10.82 -23.87 3.91
CA LYS A 172 11.31 -23.87 2.52
C LYS A 172 12.10 -22.59 2.22
N LYS A 173 13.43 -22.64 2.41
CA LYS A 173 14.37 -21.51 2.18
C LYS A 173 14.25 -20.81 0.81
N LYS A 174 13.77 -21.50 -0.24
CA LYS A 174 13.62 -20.93 -1.59
C LYS A 174 12.57 -19.80 -1.68
N LEU A 175 11.63 -19.72 -0.74
CA LEU A 175 10.58 -18.69 -0.72
C LEU A 175 11.01 -17.37 -0.09
N LEU A 176 12.17 -17.33 0.57
CA LEU A 176 12.68 -16.15 1.28
C LEU A 176 13.57 -15.24 0.40
N ALA A 177 13.65 -15.46 -0.91
CA ALA A 177 14.47 -14.63 -1.80
C ALA A 177 13.95 -13.19 -1.93
N ASP A 178 12.69 -12.94 -1.57
CA ASP A 178 12.08 -11.62 -1.60
C ASP A 178 11.35 -11.30 -0.28
N TYR A 179 12.07 -10.68 0.63
CA TYR A 179 11.52 -10.22 1.92
C TYR A 179 10.39 -9.19 1.77
N HIS A 180 10.32 -8.50 0.64
CA HIS A 180 9.22 -7.60 0.32
C HIS A 180 7.89 -8.34 0.08
N GLY A 181 7.95 -9.62 -0.22
CA GLY A 181 6.78 -10.47 -0.49
C GLY A 181 6.45 -11.46 0.61
N ILE A 182 7.18 -11.49 1.74
CA ILE A 182 7.05 -12.55 2.75
C ILE A 182 5.62 -12.68 3.30
N ALA A 183 4.94 -11.57 3.56
CA ALA A 183 3.56 -11.56 4.03
C ALA A 183 2.52 -12.05 2.98
N LEU A 184 2.94 -12.28 1.74
CA LEU A 184 2.10 -12.86 0.67
C LEU A 184 2.32 -14.37 0.51
N THR A 185 3.21 -14.96 1.30
CA THR A 185 3.56 -16.36 1.15
C THR A 185 2.62 -17.28 1.94
N LYS A 186 2.51 -18.52 1.48
CA LYS A 186 1.83 -19.56 2.22
C LYS A 186 2.47 -19.80 3.59
N CYS A 187 3.80 -19.68 3.68
CA CYS A 187 4.53 -19.77 4.93
C CYS A 187 4.04 -18.77 5.98
N PHE A 188 3.91 -17.49 5.62
CA PHE A 188 3.34 -16.49 6.53
C PHE A 188 1.90 -16.86 6.93
N ALA A 189 1.08 -17.26 5.98
CA ALA A 189 -0.33 -17.57 6.24
C ALA A 189 -0.50 -18.79 7.17
N ASP A 190 0.28 -19.83 6.97
CA ASP A 190 0.10 -21.12 7.64
C ASP A 190 0.98 -21.29 8.91
N GLU A 191 2.17 -20.68 8.94
CA GLU A 191 3.19 -20.98 9.94
C GLU A 191 3.49 -19.78 10.87
N ASP A 192 3.30 -18.53 10.41
CA ASP A 192 3.61 -17.36 11.23
C ASP A 192 2.40 -16.95 12.10
N PRO A 193 2.57 -16.92 13.44
CA PRO A 193 1.47 -16.59 14.35
C PRO A 193 0.89 -15.19 14.12
N ARG A 194 1.67 -14.26 13.54
CA ARG A 194 1.22 -12.89 13.23
C ARG A 194 0.19 -12.85 12.09
N SER A 195 0.07 -13.90 11.28
CA SER A 195 -1.01 -14.01 10.30
C SER A 195 -2.40 -14.00 10.96
N LYS A 196 -2.52 -14.50 12.20
CA LYS A 196 -3.75 -14.50 12.99
C LYS A 196 -4.17 -13.09 13.42
N GLU A 197 -3.25 -12.14 13.46
CA GLU A 197 -3.57 -10.73 13.76
C GLU A 197 -4.46 -10.12 12.67
N ILE A 198 -4.39 -10.61 11.44
CA ILE A 198 -5.30 -10.22 10.35
C ILE A 198 -6.74 -10.62 10.73
N ILE A 199 -6.93 -11.85 11.19
CA ILE A 199 -8.27 -12.33 11.58
C ILE A 199 -8.80 -11.57 12.80
N LYS A 200 -7.96 -11.36 13.83
CA LYS A 200 -8.34 -10.57 15.01
C LYS A 200 -8.74 -9.13 14.62
N TYR A 201 -7.98 -8.53 13.71
CA TYR A 201 -8.27 -7.20 13.21
C TYR A 201 -9.59 -7.13 12.45
N LEU A 202 -9.85 -8.11 11.57
CA LEU A 202 -11.11 -8.20 10.84
C LEU A 202 -12.28 -8.39 11.81
N ASN A 203 -12.18 -9.30 12.78
CA ASN A 203 -13.23 -9.55 13.75
C ASN A 203 -13.55 -8.33 14.64
N LYS A 204 -12.60 -7.41 14.81
CA LYS A 204 -12.84 -6.14 15.52
C LYS A 204 -13.64 -5.14 14.68
N ILE A 205 -13.55 -5.24 13.36
CA ILE A 205 -14.21 -4.31 12.42
C ILE A 205 -15.64 -4.78 12.11
N TYR A 206 -15.87 -6.09 12.12
CA TYR A 206 -17.17 -6.72 11.84
C TYR A 206 -17.97 -6.99 13.11
#